data_ba6d90bb633654733055718bee255efc
#
_entry.id   ba6d90bb633654733055718bee255efc
#
_cell.length_a   1.000
_cell.length_b   1.000
_cell.length_c   1.000
_cell.angle_alpha   90.00
_cell.angle_beta   90.00
_cell.angle_gamma   90.00
#
_symmetry.space_group_name_H-M   'P 1'
#
loop_
_entity.id
_entity.type
_entity.pdbx_description
1 polymer ?
#
loop_
_entity_poly.entity_id
_entity_poly.type
_entity_poly.pdbx_seq_one_letter_code
_entity_poly.pdbx_strand_id
1 'polypeptide(L)'
;MKIFIIGGVPVVESDAGFLQHRELLRRTMKALGRDLVNRGHDLLLCSPFENSADHDVALGAAEASSERKGAIAEFHHPATMRVTEALSRLKKTLAPLHVVSVTHPPPADENSKEAWNYSWLLAQLSAMEASHAVVAIGGKLGGPMSFLMPLAEARKKALLPFRFLEGAAAACFERQRYALADKLKDELNALSNPESVGHAADLLDRLVAERSVASRSGREPKFFVSYAKARPKEADFVEMILRRRNRTVFRDDRDFAPGSPVQAEIENHIEQADVFIALWCNEYACSPWCSDELEEALRRNATGLITIWLIRVDETRIVPKGARNLLSYPVRSREELEGQIIKLLEQQVD
;
A
#
# COMPACT_ATOMS: atom_id res chain seq x y z
N MET A 1 3.62 -8.07 7.12
CA MET A 1 2.96 -7.43 5.94
C MET A 1 2.67 -8.49 4.88
N LYS A 2 1.67 -8.25 4.00
CA LYS A 2 1.46 -9.07 2.78
C LYS A 2 2.34 -8.54 1.64
N ILE A 3 3.20 -9.36 1.09
CA ILE A 3 4.16 -8.98 0.03
C ILE A 3 3.82 -9.75 -1.25
N PHE A 4 3.49 -9.01 -2.31
CA PHE A 4 3.32 -9.61 -3.63
C PHE A 4 4.67 -9.79 -4.30
N ILE A 5 4.95 -11.00 -4.76
CA ILE A 5 6.21 -11.34 -5.41
C ILE A 5 5.94 -11.63 -6.88
N ILE A 6 6.69 -10.98 -7.74
CA ILE A 6 6.61 -11.22 -9.18
C ILE A 6 8.01 -11.34 -9.75
N GLY A 7 8.23 -12.41 -10.51
CA GLY A 7 9.53 -12.67 -11.11
C GLY A 7 9.46 -13.52 -12.37
N GLY A 8 10.53 -13.49 -13.13
CA GLY A 8 10.65 -14.30 -14.34
C GLY A 8 11.98 -14.12 -15.01
N VAL A 9 12.32 -15.09 -15.86
CA VAL A 9 13.50 -14.97 -16.73
C VAL A 9 13.24 -13.89 -17.78
N PRO A 10 14.15 -12.91 -17.98
CA PRO A 10 13.94 -11.80 -18.90
C PRO A 10 14.05 -12.18 -20.38
N VAL A 11 14.70 -13.31 -20.66
CA VAL A 11 14.96 -13.82 -22.02
C VAL A 11 14.06 -15.03 -22.37
N VAL A 12 13.97 -15.37 -23.64
CA VAL A 12 13.23 -16.55 -24.10
C VAL A 12 14.08 -17.82 -23.97
N GLU A 13 13.43 -19.01 -23.93
CA GLU A 13 14.13 -20.30 -23.73
C GLU A 13 15.19 -20.63 -24.79
N SER A 14 15.02 -20.09 -26.00
CA SER A 14 15.98 -20.26 -27.09
C SER A 14 17.23 -19.40 -26.97
N ASP A 15 17.26 -18.43 -26.06
CA ASP A 15 18.35 -17.49 -25.98
C ASP A 15 19.56 -18.05 -25.24
N ALA A 16 20.74 -17.67 -25.68
CA ALA A 16 21.97 -17.95 -24.95
C ALA A 16 21.92 -17.34 -23.55
N GLY A 17 22.25 -18.14 -22.54
CA GLY A 17 22.19 -17.68 -21.14
C GLY A 17 20.87 -17.91 -20.42
N PHE A 18 19.81 -18.40 -21.07
CA PHE A 18 18.54 -18.71 -20.43
C PHE A 18 18.70 -19.59 -19.19
N LEU A 19 19.48 -20.65 -19.27
CA LEU A 19 19.72 -21.55 -18.15
C LEU A 19 20.44 -20.88 -16.98
N GLN A 20 21.38 -19.97 -17.26
CA GLN A 20 22.10 -19.21 -16.23
C GLN A 20 21.17 -18.21 -15.53
N HIS A 21 20.38 -17.46 -16.29
CA HIS A 21 19.38 -16.55 -15.74
C HIS A 21 18.32 -17.29 -14.90
N ARG A 22 17.94 -18.47 -15.39
CA ARG A 22 16.99 -19.33 -14.70
C ARG A 22 17.53 -19.83 -13.35
N GLU A 23 18.75 -20.34 -13.31
CA GLU A 23 19.37 -20.81 -12.08
C GLU A 23 19.61 -19.68 -11.09
N LEU A 24 20.04 -18.50 -11.58
CA LEU A 24 20.17 -17.31 -10.75
C LEU A 24 18.82 -16.89 -10.17
N LEU A 25 17.75 -16.85 -10.99
CA LEU A 25 16.40 -16.54 -10.54
C LEU A 25 15.94 -17.54 -9.47
N ARG A 26 16.10 -18.83 -9.70
CA ARG A 26 15.72 -19.89 -8.77
C ARG A 26 16.40 -19.73 -7.40
N ARG A 27 17.71 -19.51 -7.38
CA ARG A 27 18.49 -19.31 -6.15
C ARG A 27 18.02 -18.05 -5.39
N THR A 28 17.88 -16.95 -6.10
CA THR A 28 17.47 -15.67 -5.50
C THR A 28 16.03 -15.71 -5.00
N MET A 29 15.10 -16.35 -5.72
CA MET A 29 13.71 -16.50 -5.28
C MET A 29 13.59 -17.36 -4.01
N LYS A 30 14.38 -18.43 -3.88
CA LYS A 30 14.43 -19.21 -2.63
C LYS A 30 14.96 -18.37 -1.46
N ALA A 31 16.04 -17.62 -1.69
CA ALA A 31 16.59 -16.73 -0.68
C ALA A 31 15.56 -15.67 -0.24
N LEU A 32 14.83 -15.07 -1.20
CA LEU A 32 13.76 -14.12 -0.94
C LEU A 32 12.65 -14.70 -0.05
N GLY A 33 12.14 -15.89 -0.40
CA GLY A 33 11.07 -16.52 0.37
C GLY A 33 11.49 -16.81 1.82
N ARG A 34 12.72 -17.27 2.01
CA ARG A 34 13.29 -17.51 3.34
C ARG A 34 13.41 -16.22 4.15
N ASP A 35 13.97 -15.17 3.57
CA ASP A 35 14.18 -13.89 4.25
C ASP A 35 12.86 -13.25 4.67
N LEU A 36 11.89 -13.13 3.76
CA LEU A 36 10.61 -12.53 4.03
C LEU A 36 9.83 -13.24 5.14
N VAL A 37 9.82 -14.59 5.14
CA VAL A 37 9.14 -15.38 6.17
C VAL A 37 9.83 -15.25 7.52
N ASN A 38 11.15 -15.27 7.57
CA ASN A 38 11.91 -15.07 8.81
C ASN A 38 11.62 -13.72 9.46
N ARG A 39 11.35 -12.69 8.66
CA ARG A 39 10.96 -11.35 9.12
C ARG A 39 9.46 -11.19 9.42
N GLY A 40 8.66 -12.22 9.16
CA GLY A 40 7.24 -12.22 9.51
C GLY A 40 6.31 -11.62 8.48
N HIS A 41 6.71 -11.68 7.24
CA HIS A 41 5.84 -11.28 6.15
C HIS A 41 5.07 -12.48 5.61
N ASP A 42 3.84 -12.22 5.14
CA ASP A 42 3.03 -13.16 4.38
C ASP A 42 3.29 -12.95 2.88
N LEU A 43 3.27 -14.03 2.13
CA LEU A 43 3.58 -14.02 0.71
C LEU A 43 2.30 -14.10 -0.12
N LEU A 44 2.19 -13.24 -1.13
CA LEU A 44 1.18 -13.32 -2.19
C LEU A 44 1.84 -13.83 -3.46
N LEU A 45 1.44 -14.98 -3.91
CA LEU A 45 2.01 -15.73 -5.02
C LEU A 45 0.91 -16.08 -6.02
N CYS A 46 1.27 -16.47 -7.24
CA CYS A 46 0.30 -16.84 -8.25
C CYS A 46 0.51 -18.25 -8.80
N SER A 47 1.67 -18.55 -9.36
CA SER A 47 1.91 -19.78 -10.09
C SER A 47 2.41 -20.91 -9.18
N PRO A 48 1.68 -22.04 -9.05
CA PRO A 48 2.12 -23.20 -8.30
C PRO A 48 3.00 -24.16 -9.12
N PHE A 49 3.26 -23.85 -10.40
CA PHE A 49 3.96 -24.77 -11.28
C PHE A 49 5.46 -24.79 -11.00
N GLU A 50 6.03 -25.99 -11.08
CA GLU A 50 7.49 -26.17 -11.06
C GLU A 50 8.15 -25.22 -12.07
N ASN A 51 9.31 -24.74 -11.66
CA ASN A 51 10.06 -23.80 -12.48
C ASN A 51 9.45 -22.38 -12.62
N SER A 52 8.40 -22.01 -11.91
CA SER A 52 7.99 -20.61 -11.75
C SER A 52 8.75 -19.94 -10.59
N ALA A 53 8.87 -18.61 -10.67
CA ALA A 53 9.45 -17.83 -9.60
C ALA A 53 8.67 -18.00 -8.28
N ASP A 54 7.34 -18.02 -8.34
CA ASP A 54 6.45 -18.20 -7.20
C ASP A 54 6.68 -19.55 -6.49
N HIS A 55 6.86 -20.63 -7.27
CA HIS A 55 7.17 -21.96 -6.73
C HIS A 55 8.50 -21.95 -5.97
N ASP A 56 9.53 -21.31 -6.52
CA ASP A 56 10.85 -21.23 -5.89
C ASP A 56 10.84 -20.40 -4.61
N VAL A 57 10.09 -19.28 -4.59
CA VAL A 57 9.84 -18.48 -3.38
C VAL A 57 9.15 -19.32 -2.30
N ALA A 58 8.08 -20.05 -2.68
CA ALA A 58 7.34 -20.87 -1.74
C ALA A 58 8.20 -21.97 -1.11
N LEU A 59 9.11 -22.58 -1.88
CA LEU A 59 10.07 -23.55 -1.34
C LEU A 59 11.01 -22.92 -0.30
N GLY A 60 11.56 -21.73 -0.61
CA GLY A 60 12.40 -21.00 0.34
C GLY A 60 11.64 -20.58 1.61
N ALA A 61 10.40 -20.19 1.48
CA ALA A 61 9.51 -19.90 2.60
C ALA A 61 9.21 -21.11 3.48
N ALA A 62 8.99 -22.27 2.87
CA ALA A 62 8.77 -23.52 3.60
C ALA A 62 10.00 -23.96 4.41
N GLU A 63 11.20 -23.78 3.86
CA GLU A 63 12.45 -24.02 4.59
C GLU A 63 12.54 -23.18 5.87
N ALA A 64 12.17 -21.90 5.82
CA ALA A 64 12.16 -21.00 6.97
C ALA A 64 11.01 -21.28 7.95
N SER A 65 9.88 -21.79 7.48
CA SER A 65 8.68 -22.03 8.31
C SER A 65 8.86 -23.17 9.31
N SER A 66 9.90 -23.99 9.15
CA SER A 66 10.29 -25.00 10.16
C SER A 66 10.71 -24.35 11.49
N GLU A 67 11.27 -23.15 11.43
CA GLU A 67 11.74 -22.36 12.58
C GLU A 67 10.68 -21.40 13.09
N ARG A 68 9.75 -20.96 12.22
CA ARG A 68 8.71 -20.00 12.52
C ARG A 68 7.30 -20.50 12.19
N LYS A 69 6.48 -20.73 13.21
CA LYS A 69 5.08 -21.13 13.05
C LYS A 69 4.20 -19.95 12.59
N GLY A 70 3.24 -20.22 11.69
CA GLY A 70 2.17 -19.29 11.31
C GLY A 70 2.47 -18.42 10.09
N ALA A 71 3.55 -18.68 9.32
CA ALA A 71 3.77 -18.04 8.05
C ALA A 71 2.74 -18.48 7.01
N ILE A 72 2.23 -17.51 6.22
CA ILE A 72 1.19 -17.73 5.21
C ILE A 72 1.75 -17.48 3.81
N ALA A 73 1.46 -18.40 2.88
CA ALA A 73 1.59 -18.20 1.44
C ALA A 73 0.20 -18.27 0.80
N GLU A 74 -0.27 -17.15 0.28
CA GLU A 74 -1.57 -17.02 -0.36
C GLU A 74 -1.38 -17.08 -1.88
N PHE A 75 -1.92 -18.13 -2.52
CA PHE A 75 -1.83 -18.33 -3.96
C PHE A 75 -3.09 -17.83 -4.65
N HIS A 76 -2.95 -16.79 -5.46
CA HIS A 76 -3.97 -16.24 -6.34
C HIS A 76 -3.88 -16.91 -7.71
N HIS A 77 -4.90 -17.65 -8.13
CA HIS A 77 -4.80 -18.43 -9.35
C HIS A 77 -6.14 -18.63 -10.06
N PRO A 78 -6.13 -18.89 -11.39
CA PRO A 78 -7.33 -19.28 -12.12
C PRO A 78 -7.96 -20.57 -11.55
N ALA A 79 -9.28 -20.60 -11.45
CA ALA A 79 -10.06 -21.74 -10.93
C ALA A 79 -10.16 -22.86 -11.96
N THR A 80 -9.06 -23.53 -12.30
CA THR A 80 -9.01 -24.68 -13.20
C THR A 80 -8.51 -25.93 -12.48
N MET A 81 -8.93 -27.11 -12.97
CA MET A 81 -8.50 -28.39 -12.40
C MET A 81 -6.97 -28.52 -12.42
N ARG A 82 -6.33 -28.18 -13.54
CA ARG A 82 -4.87 -28.26 -13.72
C ARG A 82 -4.11 -27.44 -12.67
N VAL A 83 -4.56 -26.22 -12.38
CA VAL A 83 -3.89 -25.34 -11.41
C VAL A 83 -4.15 -25.82 -9.99
N THR A 84 -5.37 -26.23 -9.70
CA THR A 84 -5.77 -26.75 -8.37
C THR A 84 -4.99 -28.02 -8.00
N GLU A 85 -4.82 -28.94 -8.94
CA GLU A 85 -4.03 -30.15 -8.73
C GLU A 85 -2.54 -29.83 -8.52
N ALA A 86 -1.98 -28.90 -9.32
CA ALA A 86 -0.60 -28.46 -9.14
C ALA A 86 -0.39 -27.85 -7.74
N LEU A 87 -1.31 -26.98 -7.30
CA LEU A 87 -1.27 -26.37 -5.97
C LEU A 87 -1.42 -27.44 -4.87
N SER A 88 -2.29 -28.43 -5.06
CA SER A 88 -2.50 -29.53 -4.10
C SER A 88 -1.25 -30.40 -3.95
N ARG A 89 -0.50 -30.63 -5.03
CA ARG A 89 0.81 -31.31 -4.97
C ARG A 89 1.84 -30.47 -4.24
N LEU A 90 1.93 -29.18 -4.61
CA LEU A 90 2.87 -28.25 -3.98
C LEU A 90 2.63 -28.09 -2.47
N LYS A 91 1.36 -28.03 -2.02
CA LYS A 91 1.02 -27.95 -0.59
C LYS A 91 1.65 -29.05 0.25
N LYS A 92 1.74 -30.26 -0.29
CA LYS A 92 2.36 -31.39 0.42
C LYS A 92 3.86 -31.20 0.66
N THR A 93 4.52 -30.52 -0.26
CA THR A 93 5.98 -30.23 -0.19
C THR A 93 6.25 -29.01 0.70
N LEU A 94 5.31 -28.09 0.81
CA LEU A 94 5.49 -26.83 1.54
C LEU A 94 5.23 -26.91 3.05
N ALA A 95 4.85 -28.07 3.60
CA ALA A 95 4.66 -28.19 5.04
C ALA A 95 5.98 -27.87 5.78
N PRO A 96 5.98 -27.05 6.85
CA PRO A 96 4.85 -26.58 7.65
C PRO A 96 4.24 -25.21 7.24
N LEU A 97 4.59 -24.64 6.08
CA LEU A 97 4.05 -23.37 5.61
C LEU A 97 2.52 -23.46 5.42
N HIS A 98 1.78 -22.50 5.96
CA HIS A 98 0.33 -22.44 5.76
C HIS A 98 -0.01 -21.89 4.37
N VAL A 99 -0.57 -22.73 3.50
CA VAL A 99 -0.90 -22.37 2.12
C VAL A 99 -2.41 -22.11 1.98
N VAL A 100 -2.77 -20.88 1.63
CA VAL A 100 -4.13 -20.42 1.31
C VAL A 100 -4.31 -20.37 -0.20
N SER A 101 -5.48 -20.75 -0.69
CA SER A 101 -5.84 -20.70 -2.11
C SER A 101 -6.90 -19.63 -2.33
N VAL A 102 -6.65 -18.68 -3.23
CA VAL A 102 -7.59 -17.65 -3.67
C VAL A 102 -7.83 -17.84 -5.15
N THR A 103 -9.06 -18.23 -5.49
CA THR A 103 -9.44 -18.55 -6.87
C THR A 103 -10.00 -17.35 -7.60
N HIS A 104 -9.67 -17.24 -8.88
CA HIS A 104 -10.13 -16.22 -9.81
C HIS A 104 -10.82 -16.87 -11.02
N PRO A 105 -11.56 -16.09 -11.84
CA PRO A 105 -12.24 -16.63 -13.02
C PRO A 105 -11.29 -17.47 -13.89
N PRO A 106 -11.72 -18.65 -14.33
CA PRO A 106 -10.95 -19.49 -15.24
C PRO A 106 -10.85 -18.83 -16.62
N PRO A 107 -9.92 -19.27 -17.49
CA PRO A 107 -9.90 -18.81 -18.88
C PRO A 107 -11.23 -19.15 -19.58
N ALA A 108 -11.73 -18.21 -20.37
CA ALA A 108 -12.99 -18.39 -21.11
C ALA A 108 -12.90 -19.55 -22.12
N ASP A 109 -11.70 -19.83 -22.62
CA ASP A 109 -11.35 -20.98 -23.46
C ASP A 109 -10.00 -21.54 -23.00
N GLU A 110 -9.99 -22.77 -22.47
CA GLU A 110 -8.79 -23.43 -21.98
C GLU A 110 -7.78 -23.77 -23.08
N ASN A 111 -8.19 -23.78 -24.36
CA ASN A 111 -7.31 -23.98 -25.51
C ASN A 111 -6.68 -22.68 -25.99
N SER A 112 -7.18 -21.52 -25.57
CA SER A 112 -6.67 -20.20 -25.96
C SER A 112 -5.55 -19.73 -25.01
N LYS A 113 -4.36 -19.54 -25.57
CA LYS A 113 -3.22 -18.93 -24.84
C LYS A 113 -3.56 -17.52 -24.36
N GLU A 114 -4.32 -16.77 -25.13
CA GLU A 114 -4.73 -15.41 -24.78
C GLU A 114 -5.69 -15.40 -23.60
N ALA A 115 -6.68 -16.29 -23.57
CA ALA A 115 -7.61 -16.44 -22.46
C ALA A 115 -6.87 -16.82 -21.15
N TRP A 116 -5.85 -17.69 -21.23
CA TRP A 116 -4.96 -17.99 -20.10
C TRP A 116 -4.18 -16.78 -19.63
N ASN A 117 -3.64 -15.97 -20.54
CA ASN A 117 -2.90 -14.76 -20.18
C ASN A 117 -3.80 -13.77 -19.41
N TYR A 118 -5.03 -13.56 -19.83
CA TYR A 118 -5.99 -12.71 -19.13
C TYR A 118 -6.36 -13.26 -17.76
N SER A 119 -6.63 -14.55 -17.66
CA SER A 119 -6.97 -15.19 -16.39
C SER A 119 -5.84 -15.09 -15.35
N TRP A 120 -4.60 -15.31 -15.76
CA TRP A 120 -3.42 -15.10 -14.94
C TRP A 120 -3.21 -13.62 -14.58
N LEU A 121 -3.44 -12.71 -15.52
CA LEU A 121 -3.31 -11.27 -15.26
C LEU A 121 -4.31 -10.80 -14.19
N LEU A 122 -5.55 -11.30 -14.23
CA LEU A 122 -6.56 -11.00 -13.20
C LEU A 122 -6.12 -11.51 -11.82
N ALA A 123 -5.57 -12.71 -11.75
CA ALA A 123 -5.07 -13.28 -10.50
C ALA A 123 -3.89 -12.45 -9.95
N GLN A 124 -2.93 -12.09 -10.79
CA GLN A 124 -1.78 -11.26 -10.42
C GLN A 124 -2.20 -9.84 -10.00
N LEU A 125 -3.17 -9.24 -10.69
CA LEU A 125 -3.73 -7.94 -10.35
C LEU A 125 -4.38 -7.97 -8.97
N SER A 126 -5.18 -9.00 -8.68
CA SER A 126 -5.80 -9.18 -7.38
C SER A 126 -4.77 -9.37 -6.26
N ALA A 127 -3.73 -10.17 -6.47
CA ALA A 127 -2.63 -10.34 -5.53
C ALA A 127 -1.89 -9.01 -5.28
N MET A 128 -1.61 -8.26 -6.34
CA MET A 128 -0.99 -6.94 -6.24
C MET A 128 -1.86 -5.96 -5.43
N GLU A 129 -3.17 -5.88 -5.70
CA GLU A 129 -4.07 -4.98 -4.96
C GLU A 129 -4.16 -5.35 -3.48
N ALA A 130 -4.16 -6.65 -3.15
CA ALA A 130 -4.19 -7.14 -1.76
C ALA A 130 -2.85 -6.95 -1.02
N SER A 131 -1.76 -6.61 -1.70
CA SER A 131 -0.43 -6.48 -1.12
C SER A 131 -0.19 -5.11 -0.47
N HIS A 132 0.73 -5.06 0.48
CA HIS A 132 1.29 -3.82 1.04
C HIS A 132 2.52 -3.35 0.26
N ALA A 133 3.28 -4.29 -0.29
CA ALA A 133 4.48 -4.03 -1.07
C ALA A 133 4.65 -5.08 -2.17
N VAL A 134 5.47 -4.76 -3.17
CA VAL A 134 5.78 -5.63 -4.30
C VAL A 134 7.28 -5.80 -4.43
N VAL A 135 7.74 -7.04 -4.55
CA VAL A 135 9.12 -7.38 -4.91
C VAL A 135 9.16 -7.90 -6.34
N ALA A 136 10.00 -7.31 -7.16
CA ALA A 136 10.11 -7.64 -8.58
C ALA A 136 11.54 -8.06 -8.96
N ILE A 137 11.70 -9.18 -9.67
CA ILE A 137 13.00 -9.68 -10.14
C ILE A 137 12.90 -10.15 -11.61
N GLY A 138 13.70 -9.57 -12.51
CA GLY A 138 13.75 -9.92 -13.92
C GLY A 138 12.46 -9.62 -14.68
N GLY A 139 11.88 -10.64 -15.34
CA GLY A 139 10.65 -10.54 -16.12
C GLY A 139 10.84 -10.00 -17.53
N LYS A 140 10.09 -10.57 -18.49
CA LYS A 140 10.18 -10.17 -19.90
C LYS A 140 9.63 -8.77 -20.12
N LEU A 141 10.31 -7.97 -20.94
CA LEU A 141 9.76 -6.73 -21.48
C LEU A 141 8.52 -7.06 -22.35
N GLY A 142 7.44 -6.29 -22.16
CA GLY A 142 6.15 -6.58 -22.83
C GLY A 142 5.34 -7.70 -22.19
N GLY A 143 5.83 -8.38 -21.17
CA GLY A 143 5.09 -9.36 -20.39
C GLY A 143 4.21 -8.74 -19.28
N PRO A 144 3.49 -9.57 -18.51
CA PRO A 144 2.58 -9.09 -17.44
C PRO A 144 3.23 -8.13 -16.44
N MET A 145 4.50 -8.35 -16.10
CA MET A 145 5.25 -7.47 -15.18
C MET A 145 5.40 -6.05 -15.73
N SER A 146 5.58 -5.89 -17.06
CA SER A 146 5.67 -4.57 -17.70
C SER A 146 4.38 -3.75 -17.57
N PHE A 147 3.24 -4.41 -17.36
CA PHE A 147 1.96 -3.79 -17.10
C PHE A 147 1.71 -3.57 -15.59
N LEU A 148 2.01 -4.57 -14.77
CA LEU A 148 1.73 -4.53 -13.33
C LEU A 148 2.62 -3.54 -12.58
N MET A 149 3.89 -3.36 -12.98
CA MET A 149 4.78 -2.43 -12.29
C MET A 149 4.33 -0.97 -12.41
N PRO A 150 4.03 -0.41 -13.61
CA PRO A 150 3.47 0.94 -13.71
C PRO A 150 2.15 1.12 -12.95
N LEU A 151 1.31 0.08 -12.90
CA LEU A 151 0.07 0.12 -12.14
C LEU A 151 0.34 0.15 -10.62
N ALA A 152 1.27 -0.66 -10.12
CA ALA A 152 1.71 -0.63 -8.73
C ALA A 152 2.34 0.73 -8.35
N GLU A 153 3.10 1.34 -9.28
CA GLU A 153 3.60 2.71 -9.16
C GLU A 153 2.45 3.73 -9.04
N ALA A 154 1.45 3.64 -9.92
CA ALA A 154 0.27 4.51 -9.89
C ALA A 154 -0.57 4.32 -8.61
N ARG A 155 -0.60 3.10 -8.07
CA ARG A 155 -1.18 2.77 -6.75
C ARG A 155 -0.28 3.13 -5.58
N LYS A 156 0.88 3.71 -5.86
CA LYS A 156 1.90 4.11 -4.89
C LYS A 156 2.31 2.96 -3.95
N LYS A 157 2.27 1.71 -4.41
CA LYS A 157 2.77 0.54 -3.66
C LYS A 157 4.27 0.70 -3.37
N ALA A 158 4.74 0.21 -2.23
CA ALA A 158 6.17 0.11 -2.00
C ALA A 158 6.74 -0.93 -2.98
N LEU A 159 7.63 -0.48 -3.88
CA LEU A 159 8.22 -1.32 -4.91
C LEU A 159 9.70 -1.56 -4.62
N LEU A 160 10.10 -2.82 -4.61
CA LEU A 160 11.50 -3.25 -4.49
C LEU A 160 11.93 -3.98 -5.78
N PRO A 161 12.34 -3.24 -6.83
CA PRO A 161 12.73 -3.81 -8.10
C PRO A 161 14.22 -4.14 -8.13
N PHE A 162 14.58 -5.43 -8.08
CA PHE A 162 15.96 -5.87 -8.29
C PHE A 162 16.32 -5.86 -9.78
N ARG A 163 17.45 -5.21 -10.15
CA ARG A 163 17.83 -5.00 -11.54
C ARG A 163 18.89 -5.97 -12.09
N PHE A 164 19.46 -6.83 -11.26
CA PHE A 164 20.58 -7.70 -11.64
C PHE A 164 20.27 -8.73 -12.72
N LEU A 165 18.99 -9.07 -12.95
CA LEU A 165 18.54 -9.93 -14.05
C LEU A 165 18.03 -9.15 -15.27
N GLU A 166 18.17 -7.82 -15.28
CA GLU A 166 17.60 -6.98 -16.33
C GLU A 166 16.07 -7.10 -16.48
N GLY A 167 15.50 -6.84 -17.68
CA GLY A 167 14.10 -7.00 -17.99
C GLY A 167 13.17 -5.95 -17.36
N ALA A 168 11.94 -6.37 -17.06
CA ALA A 168 10.89 -5.46 -16.59
C ALA A 168 11.17 -4.89 -15.19
N ALA A 169 11.82 -5.65 -14.31
CA ALA A 169 12.20 -5.16 -12.98
C ALA A 169 13.29 -4.08 -13.09
N ALA A 170 14.28 -4.27 -13.96
CA ALA A 170 15.31 -3.24 -14.21
C ALA A 170 14.72 -1.98 -14.82
N ALA A 171 13.76 -2.10 -15.75
CA ALA A 171 13.05 -0.96 -16.31
C ALA A 171 12.24 -0.20 -15.23
N CYS A 172 11.63 -0.90 -14.28
CA CYS A 172 10.97 -0.30 -13.12
C CYS A 172 11.98 0.42 -12.22
N PHE A 173 13.12 -0.20 -11.93
CA PHE A 173 14.20 0.43 -11.16
C PHE A 173 14.65 1.76 -11.78
N GLU A 174 14.90 1.79 -13.09
CA GLU A 174 15.38 3.02 -13.75
C GLU A 174 14.32 4.14 -13.71
N ARG A 175 13.04 3.82 -13.84
CA ARG A 175 11.97 4.82 -13.68
C ARG A 175 11.90 5.39 -12.27
N GLN A 176 12.15 4.56 -11.26
CA GLN A 176 12.03 4.93 -9.84
C GLN A 176 13.35 5.27 -9.17
N ARG A 177 14.45 5.30 -9.91
CA ARG A 177 15.82 5.41 -9.39
C ARG A 177 16.00 6.52 -8.37
N TYR A 178 15.49 7.71 -8.64
CA TYR A 178 15.63 8.86 -7.73
C TYR A 178 14.84 8.68 -6.45
N ALA A 179 13.59 8.23 -6.56
CA ALA A 179 12.75 7.97 -5.39
C ALA A 179 13.29 6.82 -4.52
N LEU A 180 13.88 5.80 -5.15
CA LEU A 180 14.56 4.71 -4.45
C LEU A 180 15.86 5.18 -3.80
N ALA A 181 16.62 6.06 -4.46
CA ALA A 181 17.86 6.64 -3.92
C ALA A 181 17.59 7.46 -2.65
N ASP A 182 16.54 8.28 -2.65
CA ASP A 182 16.15 9.08 -1.49
C ASP A 182 15.85 8.18 -0.27
N LYS A 183 15.20 7.03 -0.49
CA LYS A 183 14.76 6.12 0.57
C LYS A 183 15.84 5.13 1.00
N LEU A 184 16.51 4.51 0.05
CA LEU A 184 17.52 3.48 0.34
C LEU A 184 18.91 4.04 0.57
N LYS A 185 19.18 5.28 0.15
CA LYS A 185 20.47 5.97 0.33
C LYS A 185 21.65 5.08 -0.12
N ASP A 186 22.56 4.79 0.79
CA ASP A 186 23.75 3.97 0.54
C ASP A 186 23.44 2.52 0.12
N GLU A 187 22.21 2.04 0.40
CA GLU A 187 21.79 0.69 0.05
C GLU A 187 21.16 0.56 -1.34
N LEU A 188 21.02 1.65 -2.09
CA LEU A 188 20.47 1.59 -3.46
C LEU A 188 21.20 0.53 -4.33
N ASN A 189 22.52 0.39 -4.15
CA ASN A 189 23.35 -0.55 -4.89
C ASN A 189 23.00 -2.03 -4.56
N ALA A 190 22.37 -2.31 -3.44
CA ALA A 190 21.88 -3.64 -3.09
C ALA A 190 20.92 -4.20 -4.14
N LEU A 191 20.14 -3.33 -4.80
CA LEU A 191 19.20 -3.75 -5.85
C LEU A 191 19.90 -4.25 -7.13
N SER A 192 21.18 -4.04 -7.26
CA SER A 192 22.02 -4.55 -8.37
C SER A 192 22.76 -5.85 -8.02
N ASN A 193 22.70 -6.28 -6.75
CA ASN A 193 23.44 -7.44 -6.28
C ASN A 193 22.48 -8.62 -5.97
N PRO A 194 22.64 -9.77 -6.62
CA PRO A 194 21.83 -10.97 -6.34
C PRO A 194 21.86 -11.44 -4.88
N GLU A 195 23.00 -11.29 -4.20
CA GLU A 195 23.15 -11.75 -2.81
C GLU A 195 22.31 -10.90 -1.83
N SER A 196 22.02 -9.66 -2.18
CA SER A 196 21.20 -8.76 -1.36
C SER A 196 19.72 -9.16 -1.29
N VAL A 197 19.27 -10.08 -2.13
CA VAL A 197 17.88 -10.61 -2.09
C VAL A 197 17.61 -11.32 -0.76
N GLY A 198 18.62 -11.90 -0.13
CA GLY A 198 18.51 -12.49 1.20
C GLY A 198 18.32 -11.48 2.35
N HIS A 199 18.29 -10.19 2.05
CA HIS A 199 18.02 -9.06 2.95
C HIS A 199 16.91 -8.14 2.42
N ALA A 200 16.04 -8.68 1.57
CA ALA A 200 14.96 -7.92 0.93
C ALA A 200 13.97 -7.35 1.96
N ALA A 201 13.75 -8.05 3.08
CA ALA A 201 12.88 -7.60 4.15
C ALA A 201 13.39 -6.30 4.79
N ASP A 202 14.69 -6.17 5.06
CA ASP A 202 15.28 -4.93 5.59
C ASP A 202 15.13 -3.76 4.62
N LEU A 203 15.33 -4.01 3.32
CA LEU A 203 15.13 -3.00 2.28
C LEU A 203 13.66 -2.57 2.16
N LEU A 204 12.72 -3.52 2.26
CA LEU A 204 11.28 -3.23 2.29
C LEU A 204 10.88 -2.42 3.51
N ASP A 205 11.38 -2.77 4.69
CA ASP A 205 11.09 -2.06 5.93
C ASP A 205 11.52 -0.59 5.81
N ARG A 206 12.66 -0.30 5.18
CA ARG A 206 13.10 1.09 4.92
C ARG A 206 12.21 1.80 3.91
N LEU A 207 11.80 1.13 2.83
CA LEU A 207 10.89 1.72 1.84
C LEU A 207 9.52 2.04 2.43
N VAL A 208 9.10 1.30 3.47
CA VAL A 208 7.82 1.45 4.15
C VAL A 208 7.92 2.33 5.41
N ALA A 209 9.09 2.40 6.07
CA ALA A 209 9.28 3.12 7.34
C ALA A 209 8.97 4.62 7.23
N GLU A 210 9.30 5.27 6.12
CA GLU A 210 8.91 6.66 5.89
C GLU A 210 7.39 6.85 5.72
N ARG A 211 6.67 5.79 5.29
CA ARG A 211 5.21 5.78 5.30
C ARG A 211 4.63 5.65 6.71
N SER A 212 5.33 4.99 7.62
CA SER A 212 4.88 4.74 8.99
C SER A 212 5.01 5.94 9.92
N VAL A 213 5.71 7.00 9.51
CA VAL A 213 5.62 8.29 10.22
C VAL A 213 4.25 8.94 9.95
N ALA A 214 3.62 8.63 8.80
CA ALA A 214 2.23 9.02 8.47
C ALA A 214 1.18 7.97 8.88
N SER A 215 1.58 6.72 9.16
CA SER A 215 0.69 5.61 9.52
C SER A 215 1.18 4.93 10.81
N ARG A 216 1.19 5.66 11.92
CA ARG A 216 1.31 5.04 13.25
C ARG A 216 0.02 4.33 13.59
N SER A 217 -0.13 3.16 13.13
CA SER A 217 -0.95 2.02 13.53
C SER A 217 -1.63 1.38 12.33
N GLY A 218 -1.73 0.06 12.28
CA GLY A 218 -2.60 -0.68 11.35
C GLY A 218 -4.10 -0.46 11.62
N ARG A 219 -4.46 0.70 12.16
CA ARG A 219 -5.79 1.20 12.45
C ARG A 219 -6.17 2.20 11.37
N GLU A 220 -7.37 2.09 10.84
CA GLU A 220 -7.94 3.09 9.95
C GLU A 220 -7.87 4.49 10.57
N PRO A 221 -7.40 5.51 9.82
CA PRO A 221 -7.28 6.85 10.34
C PRO A 221 -8.65 7.40 10.76
N LYS A 222 -8.69 7.99 11.94
CA LYS A 222 -9.85 8.68 12.50
C LYS A 222 -9.78 10.17 12.16
N PHE A 223 -10.90 10.73 11.80
CA PHE A 223 -11.02 12.11 11.35
C PHE A 223 -11.79 12.94 12.37
N PHE A 224 -11.32 14.14 12.66
CA PHE A 224 -12.08 15.17 13.37
C PHE A 224 -12.44 16.27 12.38
N VAL A 225 -13.74 16.61 12.26
CA VAL A 225 -14.22 17.66 11.36
C VAL A 225 -14.61 18.87 12.18
N SER A 226 -13.78 19.91 12.13
CA SER A 226 -14.00 21.21 12.75
C SER A 226 -14.63 22.17 11.74
N TYR A 227 -15.71 22.83 12.15
CA TYR A 227 -16.49 23.73 11.27
C TYR A 227 -17.25 24.79 12.08
N ALA A 228 -17.56 25.90 11.44
CA ALA A 228 -18.42 26.92 12.04
C ALA A 228 -19.88 26.45 12.10
N LYS A 229 -20.52 26.55 13.28
CA LYS A 229 -21.94 26.15 13.47
C LYS A 229 -22.92 26.84 12.51
N ALA A 230 -22.54 27.97 11.97
CA ALA A 230 -23.31 28.69 10.93
C ALA A 230 -23.28 27.96 9.57
N ARG A 231 -22.35 26.99 9.36
CA ARG A 231 -22.16 26.25 8.09
C ARG A 231 -22.15 24.72 8.26
N PRO A 232 -23.22 24.12 8.79
CA PRO A 232 -23.25 22.69 9.04
C PRO A 232 -23.32 21.86 7.75
N LYS A 233 -23.78 22.42 6.63
CA LYS A 233 -24.00 21.67 5.38
C LYS A 233 -22.71 21.14 4.75
N GLU A 234 -21.64 21.92 4.82
CA GLU A 234 -20.33 21.49 4.33
C GLU A 234 -19.75 20.38 5.20
N ALA A 235 -19.91 20.48 6.53
CA ALA A 235 -19.47 19.45 7.47
C ALA A 235 -20.28 18.14 7.31
N ASP A 236 -21.61 18.23 7.14
CA ASP A 236 -22.47 17.09 6.84
C ASP A 236 -22.03 16.37 5.55
N PHE A 237 -21.64 17.15 4.56
CA PHE A 237 -21.20 16.60 3.28
C PHE A 237 -19.85 15.90 3.39
N VAL A 238 -18.88 16.49 4.09
CA VAL A 238 -17.57 15.86 4.36
C VAL A 238 -17.74 14.59 5.18
N GLU A 239 -18.54 14.62 6.25
CA GLU A 239 -18.84 13.44 7.05
C GLU A 239 -19.45 12.33 6.19
N MET A 240 -20.42 12.64 5.31
CA MET A 240 -21.03 11.68 4.40
C MET A 240 -19.98 11.02 3.49
N ILE A 241 -19.05 11.80 2.92
CA ILE A 241 -17.99 11.28 2.05
C ILE A 241 -17.08 10.32 2.81
N LEU A 242 -16.68 10.70 4.03
CA LEU A 242 -15.80 9.89 4.87
C LEU A 242 -16.49 8.58 5.32
N ARG A 243 -17.74 8.66 5.81
CA ARG A 243 -18.51 7.49 6.25
C ARG A 243 -18.83 6.51 5.11
N ARG A 244 -19.08 6.99 3.88
CA ARG A 244 -19.23 6.14 2.69
C ARG A 244 -17.98 5.33 2.36
N ARG A 245 -16.83 5.76 2.87
CA ARG A 245 -15.53 5.06 2.74
C ARG A 245 -15.13 4.32 4.02
N ASN A 246 -16.10 4.04 4.90
CA ASN A 246 -15.92 3.35 6.18
C ASN A 246 -14.91 4.06 7.11
N ARG A 247 -14.78 5.40 7.03
CA ARG A 247 -13.89 6.15 7.92
C ARG A 247 -14.59 6.58 9.20
N THR A 248 -13.89 6.46 10.33
CA THR A 248 -14.39 6.97 11.63
C THR A 248 -14.25 8.49 11.64
N VAL A 249 -15.36 9.18 11.94
CA VAL A 249 -15.43 10.64 11.95
C VAL A 249 -16.00 11.11 13.26
N PHE A 250 -15.34 12.08 13.89
CA PHE A 250 -15.79 12.81 15.07
C PHE A 250 -16.23 14.23 14.68
N ARG A 251 -17.27 14.70 15.33
CA ARG A 251 -17.78 16.09 15.20
C ARG A 251 -18.19 16.61 16.57
N ASP A 252 -18.06 17.93 16.74
CA ASP A 252 -18.31 18.65 18.00
C ASP A 252 -19.76 18.62 18.52
N ASP A 253 -20.74 18.42 17.65
CA ASP A 253 -22.17 18.53 18.00
C ASP A 253 -22.94 17.21 18.12
N ARG A 254 -22.36 16.09 17.69
CA ARG A 254 -23.11 14.81 17.59
C ARG A 254 -22.53 13.69 18.44
N ASP A 255 -21.25 13.76 18.74
CA ASP A 255 -20.51 12.63 19.34
C ASP A 255 -20.22 12.83 20.85
N PHE A 256 -20.73 13.91 21.45
CA PHE A 256 -20.52 14.21 22.86
C PHE A 256 -21.53 13.50 23.77
N ALA A 257 -21.04 12.93 24.87
CA ALA A 257 -21.89 12.32 25.87
C ALA A 257 -22.75 13.41 26.58
N PRO A 258 -24.06 13.22 26.74
CA PRO A 258 -24.90 14.17 27.45
C PRO A 258 -24.40 14.43 28.87
N GLY A 259 -24.11 15.71 29.17
CA GLY A 259 -23.67 16.13 30.51
C GLY A 259 -22.15 16.16 30.72
N SER A 260 -21.35 15.76 29.75
CA SER A 260 -19.89 15.90 29.80
C SER A 260 -19.47 17.38 29.61
N PRO A 261 -18.33 17.82 30.21
CA PRO A 261 -17.72 19.08 29.90
C PRO A 261 -17.31 19.12 28.42
N VAL A 262 -17.92 20.03 27.65
CA VAL A 262 -17.73 20.12 26.19
C VAL A 262 -16.25 20.23 25.79
N GLN A 263 -15.48 21.04 26.53
CA GLN A 263 -14.06 21.24 26.26
C GLN A 263 -13.25 19.95 26.39
N ALA A 264 -13.51 19.15 27.42
CA ALA A 264 -12.81 17.88 27.65
C ALA A 264 -13.14 16.85 26.57
N GLU A 265 -14.38 16.82 26.08
CA GLU A 265 -14.79 15.94 24.97
C GLU A 265 -14.12 16.35 23.64
N ILE A 266 -14.04 17.64 23.35
CA ILE A 266 -13.32 18.16 22.16
C ILE A 266 -11.86 17.72 22.21
N GLU A 267 -11.17 17.99 23.30
CA GLU A 267 -9.77 17.59 23.49
C GLU A 267 -9.57 16.09 23.32
N ASN A 268 -10.44 15.27 23.93
CA ASN A 268 -10.41 13.82 23.82
C ASN A 268 -10.61 13.32 22.38
N HIS A 269 -11.55 13.91 21.62
CA HIS A 269 -11.79 13.54 20.23
C HIS A 269 -10.65 13.97 19.29
N ILE A 270 -10.07 15.16 19.50
CA ILE A 270 -8.88 15.61 18.78
C ILE A 270 -7.69 14.70 19.12
N GLU A 271 -7.58 14.26 20.39
CA GLU A 271 -6.57 13.29 20.81
C GLU A 271 -6.65 11.95 20.11
N GLN A 272 -7.86 11.49 19.85
CA GLN A 272 -8.11 10.22 19.17
C GLN A 272 -8.02 10.32 17.65
N ALA A 273 -8.05 11.52 17.09
CA ALA A 273 -8.01 11.75 15.65
C ALA A 273 -6.57 11.68 15.10
N ASP A 274 -6.44 11.10 13.93
CA ASP A 274 -5.21 11.07 13.15
C ASP A 274 -5.17 12.25 12.15
N VAL A 275 -6.37 12.75 11.78
CA VAL A 275 -6.55 13.87 10.85
C VAL A 275 -7.55 14.86 11.40
N PHE A 276 -7.17 16.12 11.39
CA PHE A 276 -8.01 17.26 11.70
C PHE A 276 -8.37 17.98 10.41
N ILE A 277 -9.68 18.07 10.09
CA ILE A 277 -10.20 18.78 8.92
C ILE A 277 -10.80 20.09 9.38
N ALA A 278 -10.17 21.22 9.06
CA ALA A 278 -10.71 22.54 9.30
C ALA A 278 -11.46 23.04 8.05
N LEU A 279 -12.79 23.21 8.14
CA LEU A 279 -13.59 23.83 7.09
C LEU A 279 -13.53 25.34 7.24
N TRP A 280 -12.47 25.93 6.69
CA TRP A 280 -12.09 27.31 6.91
C TRP A 280 -12.98 28.29 6.15
N CYS A 281 -13.60 29.20 6.87
CA CYS A 281 -14.42 30.29 6.33
C CYS A 281 -14.36 31.51 7.25
N ASN A 282 -15.01 32.59 6.87
CA ASN A 282 -15.04 33.80 7.69
C ASN A 282 -15.67 33.56 9.06
N GLU A 283 -16.77 32.81 9.13
CA GLU A 283 -17.45 32.45 10.38
C GLU A 283 -16.58 31.55 11.27
N TYR A 284 -15.79 30.64 10.67
CA TYR A 284 -14.81 29.82 11.37
C TYR A 284 -13.74 30.69 12.02
N ALA A 285 -13.18 31.63 11.25
CA ALA A 285 -12.13 32.54 11.71
C ALA A 285 -12.59 33.44 12.88
N CYS A 286 -13.88 33.67 13.00
CA CYS A 286 -14.50 34.50 14.07
C CYS A 286 -15.04 33.66 15.24
N SER A 287 -14.98 32.34 15.19
CA SER A 287 -15.47 31.43 16.21
C SER A 287 -14.40 31.14 17.27
N PRO A 288 -14.59 31.50 18.55
CA PRO A 288 -13.66 31.14 19.62
C PRO A 288 -13.45 29.62 19.71
N TRP A 289 -14.52 28.84 19.61
CA TRP A 289 -14.48 27.36 19.66
C TRP A 289 -13.62 26.76 18.54
N CYS A 290 -13.85 27.19 17.30
CA CYS A 290 -13.06 26.74 16.18
C CYS A 290 -11.58 27.16 16.30
N SER A 291 -11.32 28.30 16.95
CA SER A 291 -9.96 28.77 17.24
C SER A 291 -9.25 27.85 18.24
N ASP A 292 -9.93 27.48 19.33
CA ASP A 292 -9.39 26.61 20.36
C ASP A 292 -9.12 25.19 19.81
N GLU A 293 -10.06 24.65 19.01
CA GLU A 293 -9.89 23.34 18.33
C GLU A 293 -8.68 23.35 17.39
N LEU A 294 -8.55 24.40 16.58
CA LEU A 294 -7.44 24.54 15.64
C LEU A 294 -6.11 24.73 16.37
N GLU A 295 -6.06 25.47 17.48
CA GLU A 295 -4.85 25.68 18.27
C GLU A 295 -4.37 24.37 18.89
N GLU A 296 -5.27 23.56 19.46
CA GLU A 296 -4.94 22.23 19.94
C GLU A 296 -4.44 21.31 18.80
N ALA A 297 -5.11 21.32 17.65
CA ALA A 297 -4.67 20.56 16.48
C ALA A 297 -3.28 21.00 15.98
N LEU A 298 -3.00 22.32 15.98
CA LEU A 298 -1.68 22.87 15.61
C LEU A 298 -0.59 22.45 16.58
N ARG A 299 -0.87 22.45 17.89
CA ARG A 299 0.05 21.98 18.91
C ARG A 299 0.42 20.51 18.70
N ARG A 300 -0.55 19.67 18.39
CA ARG A 300 -0.34 18.24 18.14
C ARG A 300 0.32 17.97 16.78
N ASN A 301 0.03 18.78 15.78
CA ASN A 301 0.68 18.70 14.47
C ASN A 301 2.17 19.01 14.56
N ALA A 302 2.57 19.97 15.40
CA ALA A 302 3.97 20.30 15.63
C ALA A 302 4.78 19.13 16.24
N THR A 303 4.12 18.18 16.91
CA THR A 303 4.72 16.94 17.43
C THR A 303 4.52 15.73 16.54
N GLY A 304 3.93 15.90 15.35
CA GLY A 304 3.67 14.83 14.38
C GLY A 304 2.57 13.86 14.80
N LEU A 305 1.71 14.23 15.77
CA LEU A 305 0.64 13.37 16.28
C LEU A 305 -0.67 13.45 15.50
N ILE A 306 -0.86 14.50 14.70
CA ILE A 306 -2.06 14.69 13.89
C ILE A 306 -1.69 15.41 12.58
N THR A 307 -2.39 15.09 11.49
CA THR A 307 -2.29 15.81 10.22
C THR A 307 -3.42 16.83 10.11
N ILE A 308 -3.14 18.04 9.62
CA ILE A 308 -4.17 19.08 9.45
C ILE A 308 -4.48 19.29 7.97
N TRP A 309 -5.75 19.17 7.60
CA TRP A 309 -6.29 19.55 6.30
C TRP A 309 -7.05 20.88 6.44
N LEU A 310 -6.48 21.94 5.93
CA LEU A 310 -7.11 23.27 5.93
C LEU A 310 -7.86 23.47 4.61
N ILE A 311 -9.16 23.22 4.61
CA ILE A 311 -10.02 23.34 3.43
C ILE A 311 -10.77 24.66 3.50
N ARG A 312 -10.49 25.56 2.56
CA ARG A 312 -11.09 26.89 2.53
C ARG A 312 -12.36 26.87 1.67
N VAL A 313 -13.51 27.01 2.33
CA VAL A 313 -14.84 26.87 1.72
C VAL A 313 -15.48 28.21 1.33
N ASP A 314 -14.75 29.33 1.47
CA ASP A 314 -15.14 30.65 0.98
C ASP A 314 -13.90 31.48 0.59
N GLU A 315 -14.11 32.75 0.22
CA GLU A 315 -13.06 33.68 -0.22
C GLU A 315 -12.36 34.40 0.96
N THR A 316 -12.49 33.90 2.20
CA THR A 316 -11.84 34.54 3.37
C THR A 316 -10.32 34.54 3.21
N ARG A 317 -9.73 35.69 3.52
CA ARG A 317 -8.28 35.94 3.53
C ARG A 317 -7.70 35.91 4.94
N ILE A 318 -8.55 35.77 5.94
CA ILE A 318 -8.10 35.65 7.34
C ILE A 318 -7.51 34.27 7.53
N VAL A 319 -6.23 34.21 7.89
CA VAL A 319 -5.54 32.96 8.21
C VAL A 319 -4.88 33.14 9.58
N PRO A 320 -5.14 32.25 10.56
CA PRO A 320 -4.52 32.33 11.87
C PRO A 320 -3.00 32.31 11.77
N LYS A 321 -2.33 33.01 12.65
CA LYS A 321 -0.86 33.10 12.66
C LYS A 321 -0.20 31.71 12.67
N GLY A 322 -0.73 30.79 13.47
CA GLY A 322 -0.22 29.41 13.57
C GLY A 322 -0.45 28.54 12.33
N ALA A 323 -1.45 28.86 11.53
CA ALA A 323 -1.81 28.09 10.32
C ALA A 323 -1.23 28.67 9.02
N ARG A 324 -0.49 29.78 9.06
CA ARG A 324 0.04 30.46 7.85
C ARG A 324 1.01 29.59 7.04
N ASN A 325 1.68 28.67 7.69
CA ASN A 325 2.64 27.76 7.05
C ASN A 325 1.98 26.45 6.58
N LEU A 326 0.69 26.27 6.83
CA LEU A 326 -0.05 25.11 6.35
C LEU A 326 -0.54 25.33 4.92
N LEU A 327 -0.49 24.27 4.12
CA LEU A 327 -1.10 24.28 2.79
C LEU A 327 -2.63 24.32 2.95
N SER A 328 -3.25 25.33 2.33
CA SER A 328 -4.72 25.45 2.30
C SER A 328 -5.27 25.06 0.94
N TYR A 329 -6.42 24.39 0.93
CA TYR A 329 -7.07 23.88 -0.26
C TYR A 329 -8.36 24.69 -0.51
N PRO A 330 -8.36 25.67 -1.44
CA PRO A 330 -9.56 26.41 -1.77
C PRO A 330 -10.54 25.55 -2.55
N VAL A 331 -11.82 25.59 -2.16
CA VAL A 331 -12.92 24.91 -2.85
C VAL A 331 -14.11 25.88 -2.99
N ARG A 332 -14.77 25.88 -4.17
CA ARG A 332 -15.84 26.80 -4.52
C ARG A 332 -17.19 26.12 -4.72
N SER A 333 -17.18 24.80 -4.85
CA SER A 333 -18.38 23.99 -5.04
C SER A 333 -18.33 22.71 -4.22
N ARG A 334 -19.46 22.01 -4.13
CA ARG A 334 -19.51 20.69 -3.50
C ARG A 334 -18.69 19.65 -4.24
N GLU A 335 -18.67 19.72 -5.56
CA GLU A 335 -17.90 18.82 -6.43
C GLU A 335 -16.40 19.01 -6.21
N GLU A 336 -15.96 20.26 -6.07
CA GLU A 336 -14.55 20.55 -5.73
C GLU A 336 -14.20 20.08 -4.32
N LEU A 337 -15.11 20.26 -3.34
CA LEU A 337 -14.93 19.77 -1.98
C LEU A 337 -14.82 18.24 -1.96
N GLU A 338 -15.69 17.52 -2.66
CA GLU A 338 -15.63 16.07 -2.79
C GLU A 338 -14.32 15.63 -3.44
N GLY A 339 -13.98 16.21 -4.58
CA GLY A 339 -12.72 15.91 -5.28
C GLY A 339 -11.49 16.14 -4.41
N GLN A 340 -11.48 17.24 -3.63
CA GLN A 340 -10.37 17.56 -2.74
C GLN A 340 -10.26 16.56 -1.56
N ILE A 341 -11.38 16.21 -0.92
CA ILE A 341 -11.41 15.20 0.15
C ILE A 341 -10.92 13.85 -0.40
N ILE A 342 -11.40 13.42 -1.56
CA ILE A 342 -10.97 12.16 -2.19
C ILE A 342 -9.46 12.18 -2.44
N LYS A 343 -8.95 13.24 -3.04
CA LYS A 343 -7.52 13.42 -3.30
C LYS A 343 -6.67 13.35 -2.03
N LEU A 344 -7.11 14.00 -0.94
CA LEU A 344 -6.42 13.98 0.34
C LEU A 344 -6.48 12.61 1.01
N LEU A 345 -7.60 11.89 0.90
CA LEU A 345 -7.72 10.50 1.37
C LEU A 345 -6.78 9.58 0.63
N GLU A 346 -6.67 9.73 -0.70
CA GLU A 346 -5.74 8.96 -1.53
C GLU A 346 -4.29 9.24 -1.15
N GLN A 347 -3.96 10.48 -0.79
CA GLN A 347 -2.64 10.87 -0.30
C GLN A 347 -2.31 10.34 1.10
N GLN A 348 -3.32 10.03 1.94
CA GLN A 348 -3.14 9.47 3.28
C GLN A 348 -3.05 7.95 3.32
N VAL A 349 -3.65 7.27 2.36
CA VAL A 349 -3.53 5.80 2.21
C VAL A 349 -2.13 5.43 1.72
N ASP A 350 -1.35 6.45 1.37
CA ASP A 350 0.05 6.40 1.00
C ASP A 350 0.96 6.67 2.17
#